data_a6fa62f04e5f9fa8393adf3632fb510c
#
_entry.id   a6fa62f04e5f9fa8393adf3632fb510c
#
_cell.length_a   1.000
_cell.length_b   1.000
_cell.length_c   1.000
_cell.angle_alpha   90.00
_cell.angle_beta   90.00
_cell.angle_gamma   90.00
#
_symmetry.space_group_name_H-M   'P 1'
#
loop_
_entity.id
_entity.type
_entity.pdbx_description
1 polymer ?
#
loop_
_entity_poly.entity_id
_entity_poly.type
_entity_poly.pdbx_seq_one_letter_code
_entity_poly.pdbx_strand_id
1 'polypeptide(L)'
;MANLLFHNNTSSINDVWYESHLSLLKSVCMELGKPNKITELQDKLLGPKMKIKPRKDPNLPKRAKSAFMFYCEEKRGPIIDRFRKANKKVIIADVAKELGKGWNSLKKKDKYQKQATKDKDRYAEAMSEYNEKNGLN
;
A
#
# COMPACT_ATOMS: atom_id res chain seq x y z
N MET A 1 5.76 3.27 21.20
CA MET A 1 6.06 4.39 20.25
C MET A 1 7.54 4.49 19.90
N ALA A 2 8.45 4.62 20.87
CA ALA A 2 9.88 4.79 20.59
C ALA A 2 10.49 3.75 19.62
N ASN A 3 10.21 2.47 19.80
CA ASN A 3 10.72 1.41 18.92
C ASN A 3 10.19 1.48 17.49
N LEU A 4 8.97 1.97 17.28
CA LEU A 4 8.39 2.15 15.96
C LEU A 4 9.08 3.32 15.23
N LEU A 5 9.25 4.44 15.92
CA LEU A 5 9.91 5.63 15.39
C LEU A 5 11.37 5.32 15.03
N PHE A 6 12.10 4.67 15.93
CA PHE A 6 13.48 4.23 15.70
C PHE A 6 13.59 3.33 14.46
N HIS A 7 12.73 2.33 14.34
CA HIS A 7 12.72 1.43 13.19
C HIS A 7 12.44 2.17 11.87
N ASN A 8 11.49 3.09 11.85
CA ASN A 8 11.13 3.84 10.65
C ASN A 8 12.23 4.83 10.26
N ASN A 9 12.89 5.48 11.24
CA ASN A 9 14.04 6.33 10.99
C ASN A 9 15.21 5.52 10.41
N THR A 10 15.49 4.33 10.95
CA THR A 10 16.53 3.43 10.41
C THR A 10 16.25 3.04 8.96
N SER A 11 14.98 2.77 8.62
CA SER A 11 14.58 2.49 7.22
C SER A 11 14.88 3.68 6.31
N SER A 12 14.54 4.90 6.73
CA SER A 12 14.79 6.13 5.95
C SER A 12 16.28 6.43 5.80
N ILE A 13 17.06 6.27 6.86
CA ILE A 13 18.52 6.46 6.83
C ILE A 13 19.17 5.44 5.87
N ASN A 14 18.74 4.19 5.89
CA ASN A 14 19.24 3.17 4.97
C ASN A 14 18.99 3.55 3.50
N ASP A 15 17.82 4.11 3.20
CA ASP A 15 17.47 4.55 1.86
C ASP A 15 18.37 5.71 1.40
N VAL A 16 18.52 6.74 2.24
CA VAL A 16 19.35 7.90 1.95
C VAL A 16 20.82 7.51 1.78
N TRP A 17 21.32 6.65 2.65
CA TRP A 17 22.70 6.15 2.59
C TRP A 17 22.97 5.43 1.27
N TYR A 18 22.11 4.48 0.90
CA TYR A 18 22.28 3.72 -0.33
C TYR A 18 22.24 4.59 -1.58
N GLU A 19 21.26 5.47 -1.69
CA GLU A 19 21.12 6.38 -2.84
C GLU A 19 22.27 7.37 -2.96
N SER A 20 22.77 7.88 -1.83
CA SER A 20 23.94 8.77 -1.78
C SER A 20 25.19 8.08 -2.33
N HIS A 21 25.47 6.85 -1.87
CA HIS A 21 26.64 6.09 -2.33
C HIS A 21 26.51 5.66 -3.80
N LEU A 22 25.30 5.30 -4.24
CA LEU A 22 25.05 4.99 -5.64
C LEU A 22 25.24 6.22 -6.54
N SER A 23 24.82 7.40 -6.09
CA SER A 23 25.02 8.66 -6.81
C SER A 23 26.50 9.00 -6.93
N LEU A 24 27.25 8.88 -5.84
CA LEU A 24 28.70 9.08 -5.85
C LEU A 24 29.39 8.10 -6.82
N LEU A 25 29.06 6.83 -6.76
CA LEU A 25 29.60 5.81 -7.66
C LEU A 25 29.35 6.14 -9.13
N LYS A 26 28.13 6.58 -9.46
CA LYS A 26 27.77 7.02 -10.82
C LYS A 26 28.62 8.20 -11.26
N SER A 27 28.74 9.23 -10.41
CA SER A 27 29.54 10.41 -10.72
C SER A 27 31.01 10.05 -10.98
N VAL A 28 31.61 9.22 -10.15
CA VAL A 28 32.99 8.75 -10.32
C VAL A 28 33.17 7.97 -11.62
N CYS A 29 32.23 7.07 -11.96
CA CYS A 29 32.30 6.32 -13.22
C CYS A 29 32.17 7.24 -14.46
N MET A 30 31.35 8.28 -14.37
CA MET A 30 31.21 9.26 -15.45
C MET A 30 32.49 10.10 -15.63
N GLU A 31 33.08 10.61 -14.56
CA GLU A 31 34.34 11.36 -14.58
C GLU A 31 35.50 10.52 -15.15
N LEU A 32 35.53 9.24 -14.85
CA LEU A 32 36.55 8.31 -15.37
C LEU A 32 36.25 7.84 -16.83
N GLY A 33 35.17 8.28 -17.43
CA GLY A 33 34.76 7.85 -18.77
C GLY A 33 34.40 6.37 -18.88
N LYS A 34 33.96 5.75 -17.77
CA LYS A 34 33.62 4.32 -17.70
C LYS A 34 32.18 4.06 -17.23
N PRO A 35 31.15 4.62 -17.89
CA PRO A 35 29.76 4.45 -17.48
C PRO A 35 29.28 2.99 -17.52
N ASN A 36 29.89 2.17 -18.36
CA ASN A 36 29.59 0.73 -18.46
C ASN A 36 30.00 -0.08 -17.20
N LYS A 37 30.82 0.49 -16.32
CA LYS A 37 31.26 -0.16 -15.07
C LYS A 37 30.31 0.10 -13.90
N ILE A 38 29.30 0.97 -14.04
CA ILE A 38 28.41 1.34 -12.93
C ILE A 38 27.74 0.11 -12.31
N THR A 39 27.12 -0.75 -13.13
CA THR A 39 26.40 -1.94 -12.62
C THR A 39 27.35 -2.91 -11.92
N GLU A 40 28.48 -3.22 -12.54
CA GLU A 40 29.50 -4.11 -11.97
C GLU A 40 30.01 -3.61 -10.61
N LEU A 41 30.31 -2.33 -10.53
CA LEU A 41 30.82 -1.73 -9.29
C LEU A 41 29.74 -1.57 -8.24
N GLN A 42 28.48 -1.31 -8.64
CA GLN A 42 27.34 -1.30 -7.72
C GLN A 42 27.18 -2.67 -7.06
N ASP A 43 27.15 -3.74 -7.85
CA ASP A 43 26.98 -5.10 -7.31
C ASP A 43 28.16 -5.52 -6.41
N LYS A 44 29.38 -5.13 -6.78
CA LYS A 44 30.62 -5.47 -6.05
C LYS A 44 30.79 -4.68 -4.76
N LEU A 45 30.47 -3.39 -4.75
CA LEU A 45 30.79 -2.46 -3.64
C LEU A 45 29.61 -2.18 -2.73
N LEU A 46 28.40 -2.04 -3.28
CA LEU A 46 27.19 -1.73 -2.51
C LEU A 46 26.32 -2.97 -2.29
N GLY A 47 26.30 -3.89 -3.25
CA GLY A 47 25.37 -5.01 -3.24
C GLY A 47 23.91 -4.56 -3.41
N PRO A 48 22.94 -5.45 -3.15
CA PRO A 48 21.53 -5.14 -3.26
C PRO A 48 21.07 -4.24 -2.10
N LYS A 49 20.27 -3.21 -2.40
CA LYS A 49 19.65 -2.35 -1.38
C LYS A 49 18.83 -3.19 -0.38
N MET A 50 19.08 -3.02 0.90
CA MET A 50 18.31 -3.69 1.94
C MET A 50 16.84 -3.22 1.93
N LYS A 51 15.91 -4.17 1.87
CA LYS A 51 14.47 -3.92 1.84
C LYS A 51 13.90 -3.82 3.25
N ILE A 52 14.22 -2.75 3.96
CA ILE A 52 13.66 -2.45 5.28
C ILE A 52 12.31 -1.76 5.05
N LYS A 53 11.21 -2.41 5.46
CA LYS A 53 9.86 -1.82 5.33
C LYS A 53 9.51 -1.04 6.60
N PRO A 54 9.06 0.22 6.48
CA PRO A 54 8.52 0.95 7.63
C PRO A 54 7.35 0.18 8.26
N ARG A 55 7.29 0.19 9.58
CA ARG A 55 6.19 -0.40 10.33
C ARG A 55 5.08 0.62 10.48
N LYS A 56 3.85 0.15 10.28
CA LYS A 56 2.66 0.97 10.54
C LYS A 56 2.36 0.95 12.03
N ASP A 57 1.92 2.10 12.57
CA ASP A 57 1.43 2.16 13.93
C ASP A 57 0.18 1.27 14.06
N PRO A 58 0.17 0.32 15.03
CA PRO A 58 -1.01 -0.52 15.30
C PRO A 58 -2.24 0.29 15.68
N ASN A 59 -2.05 1.46 16.29
CA ASN A 59 -3.14 2.34 16.73
C ASN A 59 -3.65 3.28 15.64
N LEU A 60 -2.97 3.32 14.47
CA LEU A 60 -3.40 4.18 13.37
C LEU A 60 -4.80 3.76 12.88
N PRO A 61 -5.78 4.67 12.82
CA PRO A 61 -7.12 4.37 12.34
C PRO A 61 -7.13 3.75 10.95
N LYS A 62 -7.96 2.73 10.76
CA LYS A 62 -8.13 2.11 9.44
C LYS A 62 -8.78 3.10 8.49
N ARG A 63 -8.22 3.25 7.30
CA ARG A 63 -8.72 4.15 6.24
C ARG A 63 -10.19 3.88 5.94
N ALA A 64 -10.92 4.94 5.57
CA ALA A 64 -12.30 4.84 5.14
C ALA A 64 -12.43 3.93 3.90
N LYS A 65 -13.49 3.11 3.90
CA LYS A 65 -13.83 2.24 2.78
C LYS A 65 -14.54 3.04 1.69
N SER A 66 -14.23 2.74 0.43
CA SER A 66 -14.95 3.30 -0.71
C SER A 66 -16.30 2.61 -0.91
N ALA A 67 -17.19 3.24 -1.68
CA ALA A 67 -18.48 2.66 -2.06
C ALA A 67 -18.33 1.29 -2.75
N PHE A 68 -17.32 1.14 -3.58
CA PHE A 68 -16.99 -0.14 -4.22
C PHE A 68 -16.59 -1.23 -3.21
N MET A 69 -15.89 -0.88 -2.14
CA MET A 69 -15.50 -1.85 -1.10
C MET A 69 -16.72 -2.39 -0.35
N PHE A 70 -17.70 -1.53 -0.01
CA PHE A 70 -18.97 -1.97 0.58
C PHE A 70 -19.76 -2.89 -0.34
N TYR A 71 -19.80 -2.56 -1.62
CA TYR A 71 -20.38 -3.44 -2.63
C TYR A 71 -19.67 -4.79 -2.68
N CYS A 72 -18.34 -4.80 -2.70
CA CYS A 72 -17.55 -6.03 -2.72
C CYS A 72 -17.79 -6.89 -1.48
N GLU A 73 -17.89 -6.31 -0.29
CA GLU A 73 -18.19 -7.04 0.95
C GLU A 73 -19.55 -7.73 0.88
N GLU A 74 -20.56 -7.04 0.37
CA GLU A 74 -21.92 -7.62 0.21
C GLU A 74 -22.00 -8.71 -0.86
N LYS A 75 -21.33 -8.53 -2.00
CA LYS A 75 -21.50 -9.39 -3.18
C LYS A 75 -20.46 -10.51 -3.31
N ARG A 76 -19.37 -10.45 -2.58
CA ARG A 76 -18.30 -11.47 -2.66
C ARG A 76 -18.78 -12.86 -2.28
N GLY A 77 -19.49 -13.01 -1.16
CA GLY A 77 -20.04 -14.28 -0.72
C GLY A 77 -20.91 -14.95 -1.78
N PRO A 78 -21.99 -14.30 -2.23
CA PRO A 78 -22.86 -14.83 -3.29
C PRO A 78 -22.13 -15.22 -4.59
N ILE A 79 -21.10 -14.49 -5.00
CA ILE A 79 -20.31 -14.82 -6.20
C ILE A 79 -19.48 -16.10 -5.97
N ILE A 80 -18.83 -16.21 -4.80
CA ILE A 80 -18.06 -17.40 -4.43
C ILE A 80 -18.97 -18.63 -4.38
N ASP A 81 -20.14 -18.51 -3.77
CA ASP A 81 -21.12 -19.61 -3.67
C ASP A 81 -21.62 -20.05 -5.05
N ARG A 82 -21.85 -19.10 -5.96
CA ARG A 82 -22.19 -19.39 -7.36
C ARG A 82 -21.09 -20.20 -8.06
N PHE A 83 -19.82 -19.85 -7.85
CA PHE A 83 -18.69 -20.58 -8.43
C PHE A 83 -18.57 -22.00 -7.85
N ARG A 84 -18.78 -22.16 -6.53
CA ARG A 84 -18.78 -23.46 -5.87
C ARG A 84 -19.91 -24.36 -6.37
N LYS A 85 -21.13 -23.83 -6.49
CA LYS A 85 -22.30 -24.57 -7.04
C LYS A 85 -22.07 -24.99 -8.49
N ALA A 86 -21.34 -24.21 -9.27
CA ALA A 86 -21.00 -24.55 -10.65
C ALA A 86 -19.75 -25.46 -10.78
N ASN A 87 -19.27 -26.06 -9.69
CA ASN A 87 -18.04 -26.87 -9.63
C ASN A 87 -16.81 -26.18 -10.26
N LYS A 88 -16.78 -24.84 -10.27
CA LYS A 88 -15.65 -24.07 -10.77
C LYS A 88 -14.65 -23.80 -9.63
N LYS A 89 -13.35 -23.89 -9.96
CA LYS A 89 -12.31 -23.48 -9.03
C LYS A 89 -12.48 -21.99 -8.67
N VAL A 90 -12.56 -21.69 -7.38
CA VAL A 90 -12.67 -20.30 -6.91
C VAL A 90 -11.29 -19.64 -7.01
N ILE A 91 -11.10 -18.80 -8.01
CA ILE A 91 -9.89 -17.99 -8.21
C ILE A 91 -10.20 -16.55 -7.82
N ILE A 92 -9.37 -15.95 -6.95
CA ILE A 92 -9.58 -14.59 -6.43
C ILE A 92 -9.66 -13.56 -7.56
N ALA A 93 -8.86 -13.72 -8.62
CA ALA A 93 -8.90 -12.84 -9.78
C ALA A 93 -10.22 -12.87 -10.53
N ASP A 94 -10.84 -14.05 -10.67
CA ASP A 94 -12.13 -14.18 -11.35
C ASP A 94 -13.28 -13.60 -10.51
N VAL A 95 -13.24 -13.79 -9.20
CA VAL A 95 -14.18 -13.15 -8.27
C VAL A 95 -14.06 -11.62 -8.36
N ALA A 96 -12.84 -11.09 -8.42
CA ALA A 96 -12.61 -9.65 -8.54
C ALA A 96 -13.11 -9.10 -9.88
N LYS A 97 -12.92 -9.83 -10.99
CA LYS A 97 -13.48 -9.47 -12.31
C LYS A 97 -15.00 -9.40 -12.31
N GLU A 98 -15.66 -10.40 -11.71
CA GLU A 98 -17.13 -10.44 -11.59
C GLU A 98 -17.66 -9.29 -10.72
N LEU A 99 -16.99 -9.00 -9.60
CA LEU A 99 -17.32 -7.84 -8.76
C LEU A 99 -17.18 -6.52 -9.53
N GLY A 100 -16.11 -6.35 -10.30
CA GLY A 100 -15.90 -5.17 -11.14
C GLY A 100 -16.97 -5.00 -12.22
N LYS A 101 -17.32 -6.08 -12.92
CA LYS A 101 -18.42 -6.08 -13.91
C LYS A 101 -19.74 -5.71 -13.26
N GLY A 102 -20.09 -6.35 -12.14
CA GLY A 102 -21.32 -6.08 -11.42
C GLY A 102 -21.40 -4.63 -10.91
N TRP A 103 -20.31 -4.07 -10.44
CA TRP A 103 -20.24 -2.67 -10.04
C TRP A 103 -20.46 -1.70 -11.20
N ASN A 104 -19.87 -1.97 -12.35
CA ASN A 104 -20.02 -1.13 -13.54
C ASN A 104 -21.45 -1.17 -14.10
N SER A 105 -22.09 -2.32 -14.03
CA SER A 105 -23.49 -2.53 -14.47
C SER A 105 -24.52 -1.96 -13.49
N LEU A 106 -24.12 -1.62 -12.26
CA LEU A 106 -25.04 -1.18 -11.22
C LEU A 106 -25.54 0.25 -11.50
N LYS A 107 -26.84 0.40 -11.78
CA LYS A 107 -27.46 1.70 -12.08
C LYS A 107 -27.61 2.59 -10.84
N LYS A 108 -27.90 2.01 -9.66
CA LYS A 108 -28.10 2.74 -8.39
C LYS A 108 -26.97 2.41 -7.40
N LYS A 109 -26.10 3.38 -7.14
CA LYS A 109 -24.95 3.26 -6.22
C LYS A 109 -25.16 4.01 -4.90
N ASP A 110 -26.31 4.68 -4.73
CA ASP A 110 -26.59 5.59 -3.63
C ASP A 110 -26.44 4.94 -2.24
N LYS A 111 -26.90 3.69 -2.11
CA LYS A 111 -26.74 2.89 -0.87
C LYS A 111 -25.27 2.83 -0.43
N TYR A 112 -24.39 2.47 -1.36
CA TYR A 112 -22.97 2.30 -1.08
C TYR A 112 -22.23 3.65 -0.93
N GLN A 113 -22.70 4.67 -1.66
CA GLN A 113 -22.17 6.02 -1.50
C GLN A 113 -22.48 6.58 -0.11
N LYS A 114 -23.72 6.42 0.38
CA LYS A 114 -24.10 6.80 1.75
C LYS A 114 -23.28 6.07 2.81
N GLN A 115 -23.00 4.76 2.61
CA GLN A 115 -22.14 4.00 3.52
C GLN A 115 -20.70 4.52 3.50
N ALA A 116 -20.16 4.84 2.32
CA ALA A 116 -18.83 5.38 2.18
C ALA A 116 -18.68 6.77 2.81
N THR A 117 -19.70 7.63 2.70
CA THR A 117 -19.72 8.95 3.36
C THR A 117 -19.67 8.78 4.88
N LYS A 118 -20.55 7.96 5.46
CA LYS A 118 -20.54 7.67 6.90
C LYS A 118 -19.18 7.12 7.38
N ASP A 119 -18.54 6.27 6.58
CA ASP A 119 -17.24 5.70 6.95
C ASP A 119 -16.10 6.72 6.79
N LYS A 120 -16.24 7.71 5.90
CA LYS A 120 -15.31 8.85 5.83
C LYS A 120 -15.41 9.74 7.08
N ASP A 121 -16.64 10.01 7.54
CA ASP A 121 -16.88 10.81 8.74
C ASP A 121 -16.27 10.09 9.96
N ARG A 122 -16.55 8.80 10.13
CA ARG A 122 -15.92 7.96 11.16
C ARG A 122 -14.39 8.02 11.11
N TYR A 123 -13.82 7.94 9.90
CA TYR A 123 -12.35 7.98 9.75
C TYR A 123 -11.79 9.36 10.10
N ALA A 124 -12.48 10.44 9.73
CA ALA A 124 -12.05 11.79 10.06
C ALA A 124 -12.05 12.02 11.58
N GLU A 125 -13.11 11.60 12.27
CA GLU A 125 -13.19 11.64 13.74
C GLU A 125 -12.06 10.84 14.40
N ALA A 126 -11.89 9.58 13.99
CA ALA A 126 -10.84 8.71 14.52
C ALA A 126 -9.42 9.24 14.25
N MET A 127 -9.19 9.91 13.11
CA MET A 127 -7.91 10.55 12.82
C MET A 127 -7.67 11.80 13.65
N SER A 128 -8.73 12.60 13.91
CA SER A 128 -8.63 13.75 14.81
C SER A 128 -8.22 13.31 16.22
N GLU A 129 -8.92 12.33 16.78
CA GLU A 129 -8.58 11.77 18.09
C GLU A 129 -7.15 11.17 18.13
N TYR A 130 -6.75 10.48 17.06
CA TYR A 130 -5.41 9.93 16.96
C TYR A 130 -4.34 11.02 16.94
N ASN A 131 -4.56 12.08 16.16
CA ASN A 131 -3.63 13.22 16.07
C ASN A 131 -3.52 13.96 17.41
N GLU A 132 -4.64 14.23 18.09
CA GLU A 132 -4.65 14.85 19.41
C GLU A 132 -3.85 14.04 20.44
N LYS A 133 -4.08 12.71 20.50
CA LYS A 133 -3.37 11.81 21.41
C LYS A 133 -1.86 11.75 21.15
N ASN A 134 -1.43 12.01 19.91
CA ASN A 134 -0.03 11.92 19.51
C ASN A 134 0.63 13.29 19.32
N GLY A 135 -0.07 14.40 19.60
CA GLY A 135 0.47 15.77 19.45
C GLY A 135 0.84 16.12 18.01
N LEU A 136 0.09 15.61 17.03
CA LEU A 136 0.32 15.78 15.59
C LEU A 136 -0.59 16.86 14.97
N ASN A 137 -0.98 17.87 15.73
CA ASN A 137 -1.77 19.02 15.24
C ASN A 137 -0.87 20.06 14.61
#